data_040d3d664da325dd91488112fefbac05
#
_entry.id   040d3d664da325dd91488112fefbac05
#
_cell.length_a   1.000
_cell.length_b   1.000
_cell.length_c   1.000
_cell.angle_alpha   90.00
_cell.angle_beta   90.00
_cell.angle_gamma   90.00
#
_symmetry.space_group_name_H-M   'P 1'
#
loop_
_entity.id
_entity.type
_entity.pdbx_description
1 polymer ?
#
loop_
_entity_poly.entity_id
_entity_poly.type
_entity_poly.pdbx_seq_one_letter_code
_entity_poly.pdbx_strand_id
1 'polypeptide(L)'
;MRVVEAGERPETHPQRARPATPPSAPSKQLHVFPNPAPERDYLIQFQVPEFTCNCPLTGQPDFAHFTIEMIADRLCVELKSLKLYFWSYRNEGAFHEKVTNTVLDDIVRATEPRYVRITAKWYVRGGIYTNVVAEHRQKGWKPQPRVDLPAHA
;
A
#
# COMPACT_ATOMS: atom_id res chain seq x y z
N MET A 1 18.16 -7.18 -43.42
CA MET A 1 17.91 -6.91 -41.99
C MET A 1 16.47 -7.34 -41.69
N ARG A 2 16.28 -8.46 -41.00
CA ARG A 2 14.95 -9.04 -40.75
C ARG A 2 14.48 -8.50 -39.39
N VAL A 3 13.39 -7.75 -39.38
CA VAL A 3 12.74 -7.28 -38.14
C VAL A 3 11.97 -8.49 -37.60
N VAL A 4 12.34 -8.97 -36.43
CA VAL A 4 11.60 -10.01 -35.70
C VAL A 4 10.51 -9.29 -34.88
N GLU A 5 9.25 -9.49 -35.24
CA GLU A 5 8.14 -8.98 -34.44
C GLU A 5 8.08 -9.71 -33.09
N ALA A 6 7.92 -8.93 -32.02
CA ALA A 6 7.76 -9.44 -30.67
C ALA A 6 6.39 -10.11 -30.54
N GLY A 7 6.29 -11.42 -30.75
CA GLY A 7 5.01 -12.13 -30.65
C GLY A 7 5.04 -13.63 -30.86
N GLU A 8 6.03 -14.16 -31.55
CA GLU A 8 6.11 -15.60 -31.77
C GLU A 8 7.03 -16.27 -30.75
N ARG A 9 6.44 -16.82 -29.71
CA ARG A 9 7.10 -17.79 -28.85
C ARG A 9 6.81 -19.20 -29.42
N PRO A 10 7.81 -20.08 -29.52
CA PRO A 10 7.55 -21.48 -29.88
C PRO A 10 6.66 -22.10 -28.77
N GLU A 11 5.55 -22.69 -29.20
CA GLU A 11 4.62 -23.42 -28.35
C GLU A 11 5.26 -24.74 -27.88
N THR A 12 5.89 -24.73 -26.70
CA THR A 12 6.35 -25.96 -26.05
C THR A 12 6.28 -25.97 -24.54
N HIS A 13 5.30 -25.27 -23.97
CA HIS A 13 4.96 -25.51 -22.54
C HIS A 13 3.54 -26.06 -22.45
N PRO A 14 3.33 -27.20 -21.80
CA PRO A 14 1.98 -27.66 -21.51
C PRO A 14 1.28 -26.55 -20.73
N GLN A 15 0.23 -25.98 -21.30
CA GLN A 15 -0.62 -25.00 -20.64
C GLN A 15 -1.12 -25.63 -19.34
N ARG A 16 -0.58 -25.22 -18.21
CA ARG A 16 -1.21 -25.51 -16.92
C ARG A 16 -2.61 -24.97 -17.02
N ALA A 17 -3.61 -25.84 -16.91
CA ALA A 17 -5.00 -25.46 -16.84
C ALA A 17 -5.14 -24.32 -15.83
N ARG A 18 -5.64 -23.15 -16.27
CA ARG A 18 -5.94 -22.06 -15.35
C ARG A 18 -6.95 -22.59 -14.35
N PRO A 19 -6.76 -22.40 -13.04
CA PRO A 19 -7.79 -22.75 -12.06
C PRO A 19 -9.08 -22.04 -12.46
N ALA A 20 -10.20 -22.74 -12.39
CA ALA A 20 -11.52 -22.24 -12.81
C ALA A 20 -11.94 -20.94 -12.06
N THR A 21 -11.35 -20.68 -10.89
CA THR A 21 -11.54 -19.46 -10.11
C THR A 21 -10.19 -18.95 -9.63
N PRO A 22 -9.87 -17.65 -9.81
CA PRO A 22 -8.65 -17.10 -9.25
C PRO A 22 -8.67 -17.27 -7.73
N PRO A 23 -7.56 -17.62 -7.09
CA PRO A 23 -7.47 -17.86 -5.64
C PRO A 23 -7.73 -16.60 -4.81
N SER A 24 -7.70 -15.42 -5.42
CA SER A 24 -8.00 -14.12 -4.80
C SER A 24 -8.35 -13.09 -5.87
N ALA A 25 -9.06 -12.04 -5.45
CA ALA A 25 -9.45 -10.91 -6.30
C ALA A 25 -9.14 -9.58 -5.60
N PRO A 26 -8.86 -8.49 -6.36
CA PRO A 26 -8.71 -7.17 -5.76
C PRO A 26 -9.98 -6.75 -5.03
N SER A 27 -9.83 -6.06 -3.89
CA SER A 27 -10.93 -5.62 -3.05
C SER A 27 -10.57 -4.36 -2.27
N LYS A 28 -11.49 -3.40 -2.21
CA LYS A 28 -11.35 -2.20 -1.35
C LYS A 28 -11.67 -2.47 0.12
N GLN A 29 -12.06 -3.69 0.46
CA GLN A 29 -12.46 -4.07 1.80
C GLN A 29 -11.24 -4.38 2.67
N LEU A 30 -11.05 -3.61 3.74
CA LEU A 30 -10.03 -3.86 4.75
C LEU A 30 -10.63 -4.69 5.88
N HIS A 31 -10.01 -5.83 6.19
CA HIS A 31 -10.34 -6.65 7.33
C HIS A 31 -9.45 -6.27 8.51
N VAL A 32 -9.97 -6.46 9.70
CA VAL A 32 -9.32 -6.10 10.96
C VAL A 32 -9.36 -7.25 11.95
N PHE A 33 -8.43 -7.23 12.91
CA PHE A 33 -8.40 -8.17 14.02
C PHE A 33 -8.03 -7.44 15.31
N PRO A 34 -8.36 -7.99 16.50
CA PRO A 34 -8.04 -7.35 17.77
C PRO A 34 -6.54 -7.13 17.96
N ASN A 35 -6.16 -5.94 18.42
CA ASN A 35 -4.77 -5.64 18.77
C ASN A 35 -4.33 -6.57 19.93
N PRO A 36 -3.27 -7.37 19.76
CA PRO A 36 -2.83 -8.30 20.80
C PRO A 36 -2.17 -7.64 22.03
N ALA A 37 -1.79 -6.36 21.93
CA ALA A 37 -1.11 -5.62 22.99
C ALA A 37 -1.59 -4.16 23.07
N PRO A 38 -2.90 -3.91 23.37
CA PRO A 38 -3.49 -2.58 23.36
C PRO A 38 -2.98 -1.69 24.51
N GLU A 39 -2.31 -2.27 25.50
CA GLU A 39 -1.76 -1.55 26.67
C GLU A 39 -0.47 -0.79 26.37
N ARG A 40 0.11 -0.97 25.18
CA ARG A 40 1.36 -0.29 24.81
C ARG A 40 1.31 0.29 23.42
N ASP A 41 2.11 1.35 23.20
CA ASP A 41 2.39 1.84 21.86
C ASP A 41 3.52 1.02 21.24
N TYR A 42 3.26 0.41 20.09
CA TYR A 42 4.29 -0.22 19.26
C TYR A 42 4.05 0.12 17.80
N LEU A 43 5.11 0.23 17.04
CA LEU A 43 5.06 0.62 15.66
C LEU A 43 4.82 -0.60 14.76
N ILE A 44 3.77 -0.55 13.97
CA ILE A 44 3.55 -1.45 12.83
C ILE A 44 3.94 -0.69 11.58
N GLN A 45 4.86 -1.24 10.79
CA GLN A 45 5.28 -0.63 9.53
C GLN A 45 5.00 -1.58 8.38
N PHE A 46 4.24 -1.09 7.39
CA PHE A 46 4.04 -1.78 6.13
C PHE A 46 4.82 -1.06 5.04
N GLN A 47 5.59 -1.81 4.28
CA GLN A 47 6.27 -1.36 3.08
C GLN A 47 5.56 -1.90 1.85
N VAL A 48 5.15 -1.02 0.95
CA VAL A 48 4.45 -1.39 -0.29
C VAL A 48 5.27 -0.86 -1.48
N PRO A 49 6.35 -1.57 -1.87
CA PRO A 49 7.30 -1.07 -2.87
C PRO A 49 6.77 -1.09 -4.30
N GLU A 50 5.70 -1.83 -4.56
CA GLU A 50 5.17 -2.07 -5.90
C GLU A 50 3.77 -1.47 -6.10
N PHE A 51 3.46 -0.37 -5.42
CA PHE A 51 2.18 0.30 -5.65
C PHE A 51 2.09 0.76 -7.11
N THR A 52 0.95 0.48 -7.73
CA THR A 52 0.66 0.86 -9.11
C THR A 52 -0.75 1.40 -9.23
N CYS A 53 -0.90 2.51 -9.93
CA CYS A 53 -2.18 3.04 -10.42
C CYS A 53 -1.97 3.62 -11.81
N ASN A 54 -3.00 4.22 -12.39
CA ASN A 54 -2.88 4.89 -13.68
C ASN A 54 -2.93 6.41 -13.50
N CYS A 55 -2.19 7.12 -14.34
CA CYS A 55 -2.36 8.55 -14.48
C CYS A 55 -3.76 8.86 -15.04
N PRO A 56 -4.58 9.67 -14.36
CA PRO A 56 -5.95 9.93 -14.82
C PRO A 56 -6.02 10.73 -16.11
N LEU A 57 -4.93 11.41 -16.49
CA LEU A 57 -4.87 12.23 -17.70
C LEU A 57 -4.35 11.46 -18.91
N THR A 58 -3.37 10.57 -18.73
CA THR A 58 -2.68 9.88 -19.84
C THR A 58 -3.00 8.40 -19.92
N GLY A 59 -3.53 7.80 -18.86
CA GLY A 59 -3.74 6.36 -18.75
C GLY A 59 -2.46 5.54 -18.58
N GLN A 60 -1.30 6.20 -18.52
CA GLN A 60 -0.03 5.52 -18.28
C GLN A 60 0.08 5.05 -16.83
N PRO A 61 0.79 3.93 -16.57
CA PRO A 61 0.97 3.44 -15.21
C PRO A 61 1.88 4.37 -14.40
N ASP A 62 1.46 4.63 -13.17
CA ASP A 62 2.21 5.30 -12.13
C ASP A 62 2.65 4.32 -11.06
N PHE A 63 3.85 4.49 -10.54
CA PHE A 63 4.46 3.62 -9.54
C PHE A 63 4.85 4.42 -8.31
N ALA A 64 4.72 3.81 -7.14
CA ALA A 64 5.15 4.41 -5.90
C ALA A 64 5.58 3.36 -4.87
N HIS A 65 6.42 3.79 -3.93
CA HIS A 65 6.69 3.08 -2.70
C HIS A 65 5.90 3.74 -1.57
N PHE A 66 4.92 3.03 -1.01
CA PHE A 66 4.22 3.46 0.18
C PHE A 66 4.89 2.89 1.43
N THR A 67 5.09 3.75 2.41
CA THR A 67 5.41 3.37 3.78
C THR A 67 4.24 3.77 4.66
N ILE A 68 3.67 2.81 5.37
CA ILE A 68 2.60 3.03 6.34
C ILE A 68 3.16 2.75 7.72
N GLU A 69 3.18 3.75 8.58
CA GLU A 69 3.61 3.67 9.96
C GLU A 69 2.38 3.85 10.86
N MET A 70 2.09 2.88 11.70
CA MET A 70 0.85 2.81 12.44
C MET A 70 1.08 2.42 13.89
N ILE A 71 0.39 3.11 14.80
CA ILE A 71 0.22 2.68 16.19
C ILE A 71 -1.26 2.36 16.38
N ALA A 72 -1.55 1.07 16.51
CA ALA A 72 -2.91 0.58 16.67
C ALA A 72 -3.50 0.96 18.02
N ASP A 73 -4.80 1.17 18.08
CA ASP A 73 -5.55 1.20 19.33
C ASP A 73 -6.14 -0.18 19.62
N ARG A 74 -7.39 -0.42 19.29
CA ARG A 74 -8.08 -1.69 19.53
C ARG A 74 -7.95 -2.70 18.40
N LEU A 75 -7.72 -2.21 17.18
CA LEU A 75 -7.77 -3.00 15.95
C LEU A 75 -6.49 -2.84 15.13
N CYS A 76 -6.03 -3.95 14.60
CA CYS A 76 -4.98 -4.01 13.60
C CYS A 76 -5.58 -4.35 12.23
N VAL A 77 -4.96 -3.85 11.16
CA VAL A 77 -5.35 -4.23 9.79
C VAL A 77 -4.79 -5.60 9.44
N GLU A 78 -5.62 -6.43 8.80
CA GLU A 78 -5.23 -7.76 8.36
C GLU A 78 -4.46 -7.69 7.03
N LEU A 79 -3.29 -8.32 6.98
CA LEU A 79 -2.32 -8.16 5.90
C LEU A 79 -2.81 -8.66 4.54
N LYS A 80 -3.55 -9.77 4.49
CA LYS A 80 -4.08 -10.30 3.23
C LYS A 80 -5.08 -9.33 2.60
N SER A 81 -5.98 -8.76 3.40
CA SER A 81 -6.93 -7.77 2.91
C SER A 81 -6.23 -6.49 2.46
N LEU A 82 -5.19 -6.05 3.18
CA LEU A 82 -4.37 -4.91 2.79
C LEU A 82 -3.68 -5.13 1.44
N LYS A 83 -3.17 -6.34 1.20
CA LYS A 83 -2.60 -6.73 -0.11
C LYS A 83 -3.64 -6.60 -1.23
N LEU A 84 -4.85 -7.13 -1.03
CA LEU A 84 -5.92 -7.06 -2.02
C LEU A 84 -6.43 -5.61 -2.23
N TYR A 85 -6.38 -4.81 -1.17
CA TYR A 85 -6.71 -3.40 -1.20
C TYR A 85 -5.75 -2.62 -2.11
N PHE A 86 -4.44 -2.76 -1.95
CA PHE A 86 -3.47 -2.12 -2.82
C PHE A 86 -3.54 -2.63 -4.26
N TRP A 87 -3.79 -3.92 -4.46
CA TRP A 87 -4.00 -4.47 -5.79
C TRP A 87 -5.20 -3.83 -6.51
N SER A 88 -6.23 -3.42 -5.79
CA SER A 88 -7.42 -2.82 -6.37
C SER A 88 -7.16 -1.50 -7.11
N TYR A 89 -6.06 -0.81 -6.79
CA TYR A 89 -5.70 0.44 -7.46
C TYR A 89 -5.04 0.27 -8.83
N ARG A 90 -4.57 -0.93 -9.15
CA ARG A 90 -3.73 -1.19 -10.32
C ARG A 90 -4.27 -0.62 -11.63
N ASN A 91 -5.57 -0.65 -11.84
CA ASN A 91 -6.22 -0.19 -13.05
C ASN A 91 -7.06 1.08 -12.83
N GLU A 92 -6.93 1.72 -11.67
CA GLU A 92 -7.65 2.96 -11.35
C GLU A 92 -6.82 4.18 -11.71
N GLY A 93 -7.47 5.19 -12.31
CA GLY A 93 -6.89 6.51 -12.49
C GLY A 93 -6.95 7.31 -11.19
N ALA A 94 -5.80 7.77 -10.68
CA ALA A 94 -5.75 8.55 -9.46
C ALA A 94 -4.60 9.56 -9.45
N PHE A 95 -4.86 10.78 -8.98
CA PHE A 95 -3.80 11.72 -8.65
C PHE A 95 -3.06 11.27 -7.39
N HIS A 96 -1.76 11.54 -7.33
CA HIS A 96 -0.86 11.10 -6.26
C HIS A 96 -1.37 11.53 -4.87
N GLU A 97 -1.78 12.79 -4.74
CA GLU A 97 -2.29 13.37 -3.51
C GLU A 97 -3.62 12.73 -3.10
N LYS A 98 -4.51 12.49 -4.06
CA LYS A 98 -5.81 11.89 -3.80
C LYS A 98 -5.68 10.48 -3.27
N VAL A 99 -4.92 9.62 -3.96
CA VAL A 99 -4.81 8.21 -3.53
C VAL A 99 -4.11 8.09 -2.19
N THR A 100 -3.07 8.91 -1.91
CA THR A 100 -2.38 8.88 -0.61
C THR A 100 -3.33 9.23 0.54
N ASN A 101 -4.13 10.28 0.39
CA ASN A 101 -5.12 10.67 1.40
C ASN A 101 -6.26 9.64 1.51
N THR A 102 -6.74 9.07 0.39
CA THR A 102 -7.77 8.01 0.41
C THR A 102 -7.29 6.79 1.20
N VAL A 103 -6.05 6.35 0.99
CA VAL A 103 -5.47 5.23 1.72
C VAL A 103 -5.41 5.52 3.23
N LEU A 104 -5.02 6.76 3.61
CA LEU A 104 -5.04 7.18 5.02
C LEU A 104 -6.44 7.08 5.60
N ASP A 105 -7.43 7.68 4.93
CA ASP A 105 -8.81 7.74 5.42
C ASP A 105 -9.43 6.35 5.55
N ASP A 106 -9.16 5.44 4.61
CA ASP A 106 -9.66 4.07 4.63
C ASP A 106 -9.06 3.26 5.79
N ILE A 107 -7.76 3.40 6.06
CA ILE A 107 -7.10 2.76 7.19
C ILE A 107 -7.64 3.32 8.52
N VAL A 108 -7.78 4.64 8.62
CA VAL A 108 -8.33 5.29 9.81
C VAL A 108 -9.76 4.84 10.09
N ARG A 109 -10.59 4.78 9.05
CA ARG A 109 -11.99 4.31 9.17
C ARG A 109 -12.08 2.84 9.61
N ALA A 110 -11.18 2.00 9.12
CA ALA A 110 -11.19 0.57 9.42
C ALA A 110 -10.66 0.25 10.82
N THR A 111 -9.67 0.99 11.32
CA THR A 111 -8.91 0.61 12.53
C THR A 111 -9.01 1.60 13.69
N GLU A 112 -9.46 2.84 13.46
CA GLU A 112 -9.48 3.93 14.45
C GLU A 112 -8.15 4.01 15.25
N PRO A 113 -7.00 4.15 14.58
CA PRO A 113 -5.70 4.01 15.21
C PRO A 113 -5.35 5.21 16.08
N ARG A 114 -4.42 5.03 17.01
CA ARG A 114 -3.82 6.15 17.78
C ARG A 114 -3.04 7.08 16.87
N TYR A 115 -2.32 6.49 15.92
CA TYR A 115 -1.51 7.20 14.95
C TYR A 115 -1.37 6.40 13.65
N VAL A 116 -1.42 7.11 12.54
CA VAL A 116 -1.04 6.56 11.23
C VAL A 116 -0.36 7.65 10.42
N ARG A 117 0.76 7.32 9.81
CA ARG A 117 1.44 8.16 8.83
C ARG A 117 1.67 7.36 7.56
N ILE A 118 1.32 7.97 6.44
CA ILE A 118 1.60 7.42 5.12
C ILE A 118 2.59 8.32 4.41
N THR A 119 3.67 7.72 3.93
CA THR A 119 4.64 8.34 3.05
C THR A 119 4.60 7.63 1.71
N ALA A 120 4.10 8.30 0.69
CA ALA A 120 4.10 7.82 -0.68
C ALA A 120 5.21 8.49 -1.47
N LYS A 121 6.20 7.70 -1.88
CA LYS A 121 7.30 8.15 -2.74
C LYS A 121 7.02 7.69 -4.16
N TRP A 122 6.64 8.63 -5.01
CA TRP A 122 6.29 8.38 -6.41
C TRP A 122 7.53 8.38 -7.29
N TYR A 123 7.57 7.48 -8.26
CA TYR A 123 8.66 7.41 -9.22
C TYR A 123 8.66 8.63 -10.12
N VAL A 124 9.84 8.94 -10.64
CA VAL A 124 10.07 10.13 -11.44
C VAL A 124 9.18 10.21 -12.68
N ARG A 125 8.59 11.38 -12.91
CA ARG A 125 7.85 11.71 -14.12
C ARG A 125 8.32 13.07 -14.63
N GLY A 126 8.74 13.14 -15.90
CA GLY A 126 9.25 14.38 -16.49
C GLY A 126 10.39 14.99 -15.67
N GLY A 127 11.24 14.18 -15.04
CA GLY A 127 12.34 14.64 -14.20
C GLY A 127 11.93 15.09 -12.78
N ILE A 128 10.66 14.93 -12.38
CA ILE A 128 10.14 15.35 -11.07
C ILE A 128 9.83 14.14 -10.21
N TYR A 129 10.35 14.12 -8.97
CA TYR A 129 9.95 13.22 -7.91
C TYR A 129 8.88 13.88 -7.05
N THR A 130 7.79 13.19 -6.78
CA THR A 130 6.74 13.67 -5.88
C THR A 130 6.68 12.79 -4.64
N ASN A 131 6.75 13.39 -3.46
CA ASN A 131 6.50 12.70 -2.21
C ASN A 131 5.26 13.32 -1.56
N VAL A 132 4.32 12.46 -1.17
CA VAL A 132 3.11 12.87 -0.45
C VAL A 132 3.14 12.23 0.92
N VAL A 133 3.04 13.05 1.96
CA VAL A 133 3.01 12.60 3.36
C VAL A 133 1.72 13.07 3.99
N ALA A 134 0.96 12.15 4.55
CA ALA A 134 -0.27 12.43 5.26
C ALA A 134 -0.30 11.65 6.57
N GLU A 135 -0.86 12.25 7.63
CA GLU A 135 -0.94 11.59 8.93
C GLU A 135 -2.24 11.86 9.65
N HIS A 136 -2.62 10.93 10.50
CA HIS A 136 -3.73 11.02 11.44
C HIS A 136 -3.23 10.79 12.86
N ARG A 137 -3.78 11.56 13.80
CA ARG A 137 -3.57 11.42 15.23
C ARG A 137 -4.90 11.37 15.95
N GLN A 138 -5.10 10.33 16.75
CA GLN A 138 -6.28 10.22 17.59
C GLN A 138 -6.32 11.40 18.59
N LYS A 139 -7.50 11.99 18.76
CA LYS A 139 -7.69 13.11 19.68
C LYS A 139 -7.32 12.71 21.12
N GLY A 140 -6.45 13.48 21.74
CA GLY A 140 -6.01 13.25 23.12
C GLY A 140 -4.90 12.20 23.28
N TRP A 141 -4.54 11.46 22.24
CA TRP A 141 -3.43 10.54 22.33
C TRP A 141 -2.09 11.29 22.42
N LYS A 142 -1.24 10.84 23.35
CA LYS A 142 0.14 11.30 23.51
C LYS A 142 1.08 10.10 23.35
N PRO A 143 2.11 10.19 22.49
CA PRO A 143 3.03 9.09 22.32
C PRO A 143 3.76 8.77 23.63
N GLN A 144 3.93 7.48 23.91
CA GLN A 144 4.78 7.03 25.01
C GLN A 144 6.24 7.35 24.70
N PRO A 145 7.06 7.67 25.72
CA PRO A 145 8.47 7.89 25.51
C PRO A 145 9.14 6.65 24.87
N ARG A 146 9.91 6.87 23.82
CA ARG A 146 10.72 5.81 23.21
C ARG A 146 12.00 5.66 23.99
N VAL A 147 12.43 4.41 24.15
CA VAL A 147 13.82 4.12 24.54
C VAL A 147 14.64 4.13 23.26
N ASP A 148 15.53 5.11 23.14
CA ASP A 148 16.51 5.16 22.05
C ASP A 148 17.59 4.13 22.33
N LEU A 149 17.56 3.04 21.59
CA LEU A 149 18.66 2.07 21.62
C LEU A 149 19.83 2.61 20.79
N PRO A 150 21.06 2.53 21.28
CA PRO A 150 22.20 2.93 20.48
C PRO A 150 22.23 2.10 19.19
N ALA A 151 22.53 2.75 18.07
CA ALA A 151 22.77 2.04 16.83
C ALA A 151 23.86 1.00 17.08
N HIS A 152 23.56 -0.26 16.82
CA HIS A 152 24.58 -1.30 16.88
C HIS A 152 25.66 -0.97 15.84
N ALA A 153 26.86 -0.78 16.32
CA ALA A 153 28.04 -0.58 15.49
C ALA A 153 28.35 -1.84 14.67
#